data_b8b0f399c77eb327cb12e75d40077531
#
_entry.id   b8b0f399c77eb327cb12e75d40077531
#
_cell.length_a   1.000
_cell.length_b   1.000
_cell.length_c   1.000
_cell.angle_alpha   90.00
_cell.angle_beta   90.00
_cell.angle_gamma   90.00
#
_symmetry.space_group_name_H-M   'P 1'
#
loop_
_entity.id
_entity.type
_entity.pdbx_description
1 polymer ?
#
loop_
_entity_poly.entity_id
_entity_poly.type
_entity_poly.pdbx_seq_one_letter_code
_entity_poly.pdbx_strand_id
1 'polypeptide(L)'
;MTRKSALIVDDEPDIRELLEITLGRMDIDTMSAENVTSAKASLADNTFDFCLTDMRLPDGNGIELVQYINENYPSLPVAMITAHGSMDSAVEALKAGAFDFVSKPVDLEQLRNMVDTALNLEPISDKNDGTSPSLLGDTNAMQDLRKKIAKLARSQAPIYISGESGSGKELVARSIHELGPHAAGP
;
A
#
# COMPACT_ATOMS: atom_id res chain seq x y z
N MET A 1 -21.85 -9.59 7.92
CA MET A 1 -20.53 -9.22 7.35
C MET A 1 -20.21 -7.82 7.90
N THR A 2 -19.12 -7.66 8.60
CA THR A 2 -18.65 -6.33 9.03
C THR A 2 -18.25 -5.53 7.81
N ARG A 3 -18.73 -4.30 7.69
CA ARG A 3 -18.29 -3.38 6.63
C ARG A 3 -16.79 -3.13 6.79
N LYS A 4 -16.10 -3.01 5.67
CA LYS A 4 -14.70 -2.59 5.64
C LYS A 4 -14.58 -1.13 6.04
N SER A 5 -13.46 -0.75 6.66
CA SER A 5 -13.23 0.60 7.15
C SER A 5 -11.93 1.18 6.62
N ALA A 6 -11.95 2.46 6.26
CA ALA A 6 -10.79 3.18 5.74
C ALA A 6 -10.52 4.48 6.51
N LEU A 7 -9.24 4.76 6.76
CA LEU A 7 -8.78 6.05 7.27
C LEU A 7 -8.32 6.91 6.08
N ILE A 8 -8.85 8.13 5.99
CA ILE A 8 -8.50 9.15 4.98
C ILE A 8 -7.75 10.27 5.69
N VAL A 9 -6.54 10.58 5.24
CA VAL A 9 -5.71 11.65 5.82
C VAL A 9 -5.32 12.65 4.73
N ASP A 10 -5.95 13.81 4.75
CA ASP A 10 -5.71 14.91 3.80
C ASP A 10 -6.11 16.22 4.48
N ASP A 11 -5.37 17.29 4.30
CA ASP A 11 -5.70 18.59 4.89
C ASP A 11 -6.77 19.36 4.07
N GLU A 12 -6.96 18.99 2.80
CA GLU A 12 -7.97 19.59 1.91
C GLU A 12 -9.36 18.99 2.17
N PRO A 13 -10.35 19.74 2.71
CA PRO A 13 -11.68 19.20 3.02
C PRO A 13 -12.41 18.67 1.79
N ASP A 14 -12.25 19.32 0.63
CA ASP A 14 -12.90 18.92 -0.62
C ASP A 14 -12.40 17.55 -1.11
N ILE A 15 -11.11 17.27 -0.91
CA ILE A 15 -10.51 15.98 -1.24
C ILE A 15 -11.03 14.90 -0.28
N ARG A 16 -11.08 15.19 1.03
CA ARG A 16 -11.63 14.24 2.00
C ARG A 16 -13.07 13.89 1.66
N GLU A 17 -13.92 14.89 1.37
CA GLU A 17 -15.33 14.66 1.00
C GLU A 17 -15.44 13.80 -0.28
N LEU A 18 -14.65 14.09 -1.31
CA LEU A 18 -14.61 13.30 -2.55
C LEU A 18 -14.26 11.83 -2.28
N LEU A 19 -13.25 11.58 -1.44
CA LEU A 19 -12.80 10.24 -1.08
C LEU A 19 -13.85 9.51 -0.23
N GLU A 20 -14.45 10.20 0.75
CA GLU A 20 -15.52 9.64 1.60
C GLU A 20 -16.72 9.20 0.75
N ILE A 21 -17.19 10.06 -0.16
CA ILE A 21 -18.29 9.74 -1.07
C ILE A 21 -17.92 8.55 -1.97
N THR A 22 -16.69 8.52 -2.48
CA THR A 22 -16.25 7.46 -3.38
C THR A 22 -16.15 6.12 -2.68
N LEU A 23 -15.55 6.06 -1.50
CA LEU A 23 -15.41 4.85 -0.69
C LEU A 23 -16.76 4.42 -0.11
N GLY A 24 -17.63 5.36 0.28
CA GLY A 24 -18.98 5.07 0.72
C GLY A 24 -19.83 4.36 -0.35
N ARG A 25 -19.62 4.70 -1.65
CA ARG A 25 -20.26 3.99 -2.77
C ARG A 25 -19.72 2.57 -2.98
N MET A 26 -18.59 2.24 -2.39
CA MET A 26 -17.98 0.90 -2.37
C MET A 26 -18.34 0.12 -1.09
N ASP A 27 -19.32 0.60 -0.32
CA ASP A 27 -19.72 0.03 0.98
C ASP A 27 -18.59 -0.01 2.02
N ILE A 28 -17.67 0.97 1.98
CA ILE A 28 -16.57 1.15 2.94
C ILE A 28 -16.92 2.28 3.88
N ASP A 29 -16.87 2.02 5.19
CA ASP A 29 -17.02 3.05 6.21
C ASP A 29 -15.72 3.87 6.29
N THR A 30 -15.84 5.19 6.37
CA THR A 30 -14.69 6.09 6.34
C THR A 30 -14.57 6.90 7.62
N MET A 31 -13.36 7.12 8.05
CA MET A 31 -12.99 8.11 9.05
C MET A 31 -11.93 9.02 8.44
N SER A 32 -12.05 10.33 8.64
CA SER A 32 -11.10 11.31 8.11
C SER A 32 -10.29 11.99 9.19
N ALA A 33 -9.06 12.34 8.85
CA ALA A 33 -8.12 13.11 9.64
C ALA A 33 -7.50 14.21 8.77
N GLU A 34 -7.23 15.36 9.35
CA GLU A 34 -6.68 16.51 8.63
C GLU A 34 -5.17 16.67 8.76
N ASN A 35 -4.52 15.85 9.60
CA ASN A 35 -3.10 15.92 9.89
C ASN A 35 -2.57 14.60 10.47
N VAL A 36 -1.24 14.48 10.61
CA VAL A 36 -0.57 13.29 11.13
C VAL A 36 -0.98 13.00 12.58
N THR A 37 -1.12 14.04 13.40
CA THR A 37 -1.47 13.88 14.82
C THR A 37 -2.86 13.27 14.99
N SER A 38 -3.86 13.80 14.29
CA SER A 38 -5.22 13.25 14.33
C SER A 38 -5.32 11.87 13.70
N ALA A 39 -4.53 11.59 12.65
CA ALA A 39 -4.44 10.27 12.05
C ALA A 39 -3.90 9.22 13.03
N LYS A 40 -2.81 9.53 13.75
CA LYS A 40 -2.25 8.65 14.78
C LYS A 40 -3.21 8.40 15.94
N ALA A 41 -3.96 9.42 16.37
CA ALA A 41 -5.00 9.26 17.39
C ALA A 41 -6.11 8.32 16.91
N SER A 42 -6.59 8.51 15.67
CA SER A 42 -7.60 7.63 15.06
C SER A 42 -7.14 6.17 14.96
N LEU A 43 -5.87 5.94 14.61
CA LEU A 43 -5.26 4.61 14.53
C LEU A 43 -5.13 3.93 15.90
N ALA A 44 -4.94 4.70 16.98
CA ALA A 44 -4.85 4.17 18.33
C ALA A 44 -6.21 3.71 18.87
N ASP A 45 -7.29 4.40 18.48
CA ASP A 45 -8.64 4.18 19.00
C ASP A 45 -9.48 3.25 18.12
N ASN A 46 -9.10 3.04 16.85
CA ASN A 46 -9.89 2.30 15.87
C ASN A 46 -9.02 1.33 15.06
N THR A 47 -9.69 0.36 14.45
CA THR A 47 -9.08 -0.56 13.48
C THR A 47 -9.57 -0.23 12.08
N PHE A 48 -8.66 -0.23 11.12
CA PHE A 48 -8.95 0.05 9.71
C PHE A 48 -8.45 -1.09 8.83
N ASP A 49 -9.13 -1.29 7.71
CA ASP A 49 -8.73 -2.25 6.67
C ASP A 49 -7.85 -1.61 5.59
N PHE A 50 -7.88 -0.27 5.49
CA PHE A 50 -7.13 0.49 4.50
C PHE A 50 -6.85 1.92 4.99
N CYS A 51 -5.75 2.53 4.55
CA CYS A 51 -5.44 3.92 4.82
C CYS A 51 -5.04 4.65 3.53
N LEU A 52 -5.59 5.85 3.33
CA LEU A 52 -5.19 6.81 2.30
C LEU A 52 -4.57 8.02 2.99
N THR A 53 -3.38 8.46 2.59
CA THR A 53 -2.74 9.65 3.15
C THR A 53 -2.22 10.57 2.07
N ASP A 54 -2.43 11.89 2.21
CA ASP A 54 -1.69 12.85 1.41
C ASP A 54 -0.21 12.82 1.78
N MET A 55 0.63 13.14 0.82
CA MET A 55 2.06 13.29 1.02
C MET A 55 2.40 14.50 1.90
N ARG A 56 1.67 15.60 1.75
CA ARG A 56 1.91 16.86 2.47
C ARG A 56 0.79 17.11 3.45
N LEU A 57 1.14 17.15 4.72
CA LEU A 57 0.21 17.43 5.82
C LEU A 57 0.73 18.61 6.64
N PRO A 58 -0.15 19.40 7.28
CA PRO A 58 0.23 20.65 7.93
C PRO A 58 1.20 20.47 9.11
N ASP A 59 1.20 19.31 9.74
CA ASP A 59 2.03 18.99 10.91
C ASP A 59 3.11 17.94 10.63
N GLY A 60 3.30 17.53 9.35
CA GLY A 60 4.30 16.53 9.00
C GLY A 60 4.23 16.06 7.55
N ASN A 61 4.93 14.95 7.28
CA ASN A 61 4.98 14.33 5.96
C ASN A 61 4.20 13.01 6.00
N GLY A 62 3.35 12.78 4.99
CA GLY A 62 2.63 11.51 4.83
C GLY A 62 3.55 10.30 4.75
N ILE A 63 4.80 10.47 4.28
CA ILE A 63 5.83 9.41 4.29
C ILE A 63 6.13 8.94 5.72
N GLU A 64 6.24 9.86 6.68
CA GLU A 64 6.46 9.51 8.09
C GLU A 64 5.26 8.76 8.67
N LEU A 65 4.05 9.13 8.25
CA LEU A 65 2.84 8.41 8.64
C LEU A 65 2.82 6.99 8.05
N VAL A 66 3.22 6.81 6.79
CA VAL A 66 3.36 5.49 6.16
C VAL A 66 4.36 4.62 6.92
N GLN A 67 5.53 5.16 7.27
CA GLN A 67 6.54 4.44 8.06
C GLN A 67 5.99 4.05 9.44
N TYR A 68 5.34 4.98 10.13
CA TYR A 68 4.70 4.72 11.43
C TYR A 68 3.66 3.60 11.34
N ILE A 69 2.81 3.61 10.31
CA ILE A 69 1.79 2.57 10.10
C ILE A 69 2.46 1.23 9.81
N ASN A 70 3.48 1.17 8.98
CA ASN A 70 4.18 -0.08 8.68
C ASN A 70 4.87 -0.69 9.91
N GLU A 71 5.35 0.13 10.83
CA GLU A 71 6.01 -0.33 12.06
C GLU A 71 5.00 -0.81 13.11
N ASN A 72 3.88 -0.11 13.28
CA ASN A 72 2.93 -0.36 14.36
C ASN A 72 1.69 -1.16 13.91
N TYR A 73 1.33 -1.10 12.62
CA TYR A 73 0.15 -1.74 12.02
C TYR A 73 0.50 -2.45 10.71
N PRO A 74 1.39 -3.46 10.73
CA PRO A 74 1.98 -4.06 9.51
C PRO A 74 0.96 -4.73 8.57
N SER A 75 -0.23 -5.04 9.06
CA SER A 75 -1.34 -5.60 8.27
C SER A 75 -2.22 -4.54 7.61
N LEU A 76 -2.06 -3.25 7.94
CA LEU A 76 -2.84 -2.16 7.37
C LEU A 76 -2.18 -1.66 6.07
N PRO A 77 -2.75 -1.93 4.89
CA PRO A 77 -2.26 -1.37 3.65
C PRO A 77 -2.47 0.14 3.62
N VAL A 78 -1.42 0.88 3.24
CA VAL A 78 -1.44 2.34 3.13
C VAL A 78 -1.15 2.74 1.70
N ALA A 79 -2.00 3.54 1.09
CA ALA A 79 -1.71 4.20 -0.17
C ALA A 79 -1.54 5.71 0.01
N MET A 80 -0.72 6.30 -0.86
CA MET A 80 -0.41 7.72 -0.80
C MET A 80 -1.08 8.49 -1.94
N ILE A 81 -1.60 9.67 -1.61
CA ILE A 81 -2.09 10.65 -2.58
C ILE A 81 -1.02 11.73 -2.74
N THR A 82 -0.70 12.12 -3.97
CA THR A 82 0.35 13.11 -4.23
C THR A 82 -0.07 14.14 -5.28
N ALA A 83 0.11 15.42 -4.99
CA ALA A 83 -0.15 16.51 -5.93
C ALA A 83 0.91 16.60 -7.06
N HIS A 84 2.07 16.01 -6.86
CA HIS A 84 3.15 15.98 -7.85
C HIS A 84 3.35 14.55 -8.32
N GLY A 85 2.83 14.22 -9.49
CA GLY A 85 3.10 12.97 -10.21
C GLY A 85 4.56 12.84 -10.67
N SER A 86 5.52 13.32 -9.87
CA SER A 86 6.92 13.06 -10.13
C SER A 86 7.22 11.61 -9.78
N MET A 87 7.88 10.91 -10.68
CA MET A 87 8.34 9.55 -10.48
C MET A 87 9.11 9.40 -9.15
N ASP A 88 9.81 10.45 -8.73
CA ASP A 88 10.61 10.48 -7.51
C ASP A 88 9.73 10.38 -6.24
N SER A 89 8.62 11.13 -6.19
CA SER A 89 7.69 11.10 -5.05
C SER A 89 7.00 9.74 -4.90
N ALA A 90 6.62 9.14 -6.03
CA ALA A 90 6.04 7.79 -6.04
C ALA A 90 7.04 6.75 -5.55
N VAL A 91 8.29 6.81 -6.02
CA VAL A 91 9.38 5.93 -5.58
C VAL A 91 9.67 6.10 -4.09
N GLU A 92 9.63 7.33 -3.58
CA GLU A 92 9.85 7.62 -2.16
C GLU A 92 8.73 7.04 -1.29
N ALA A 93 7.47 7.20 -1.70
CA ALA A 93 6.31 6.60 -1.03
C ALA A 93 6.42 5.07 -0.93
N LEU A 94 6.75 4.42 -2.05
CA LEU A 94 6.90 2.96 -2.10
C LEU A 94 8.10 2.47 -1.27
N LYS A 95 9.22 3.20 -1.26
CA LYS A 95 10.37 2.89 -0.40
C LYS A 95 10.03 3.00 1.08
N ALA A 96 9.17 3.95 1.45
CA ALA A 96 8.66 4.09 2.81
C ALA A 96 7.70 2.95 3.21
N GLY A 97 7.27 2.16 2.24
CA GLY A 97 6.41 0.99 2.45
C GLY A 97 4.95 1.23 2.12
N ALA A 98 4.61 2.31 1.39
CA ALA A 98 3.27 2.45 0.84
C ALA A 98 2.94 1.26 -0.07
N PHE A 99 1.68 0.82 -0.01
CA PHE A 99 1.15 -0.22 -0.87
C PHE A 99 1.10 0.25 -2.34
N ASP A 100 0.61 1.48 -2.55
CA ASP A 100 0.47 2.11 -3.85
C ASP A 100 0.37 3.63 -3.72
N PHE A 101 0.23 4.33 -4.84
CA PHE A 101 0.01 5.79 -4.85
C PHE A 101 -0.97 6.20 -5.95
N VAL A 102 -1.65 7.35 -5.72
CA VAL A 102 -2.54 8.01 -6.69
C VAL A 102 -2.12 9.48 -6.83
N SER A 103 -2.09 9.99 -8.06
CA SER A 103 -1.80 11.41 -8.32
C SER A 103 -3.06 12.26 -8.24
N LYS A 104 -2.93 13.49 -7.71
CA LYS A 104 -3.95 14.53 -7.84
C LYS A 104 -3.85 15.18 -9.25
N PRO A 105 -4.95 15.39 -9.99
CA PRO A 105 -6.33 15.12 -9.61
C PRO A 105 -6.63 13.62 -9.52
N VAL A 106 -7.37 13.23 -8.47
CA VAL A 106 -7.64 11.82 -8.17
C VAL A 106 -8.49 11.18 -9.27
N ASP A 107 -7.93 10.20 -9.96
CA ASP A 107 -8.69 9.35 -10.87
C ASP A 107 -9.49 8.33 -10.04
N LEU A 108 -10.82 8.44 -10.10
CA LEU A 108 -11.72 7.62 -9.30
C LEU A 108 -11.73 6.14 -9.72
N GLU A 109 -11.42 5.83 -10.97
CA GLU A 109 -11.32 4.45 -11.45
C GLU A 109 -10.04 3.80 -10.92
N GLN A 110 -8.92 4.51 -11.02
CA GLN A 110 -7.66 4.07 -10.45
C GLN A 110 -7.78 3.88 -8.93
N LEU A 111 -8.40 4.83 -8.23
CA LEU A 111 -8.64 4.74 -6.78
C LEU A 111 -9.45 3.49 -6.42
N ARG A 112 -10.56 3.21 -7.12
CA ARG A 112 -11.40 2.04 -6.86
C ARG A 112 -10.62 0.74 -7.05
N ASN A 113 -9.90 0.60 -8.16
CA ASN A 113 -9.11 -0.59 -8.46
C ASN A 113 -8.03 -0.83 -7.40
N MET A 114 -7.38 0.24 -6.93
CA MET A 114 -6.37 0.17 -5.88
C MET A 114 -6.98 -0.26 -4.55
N VAL A 115 -8.12 0.31 -4.16
CA VAL A 115 -8.82 -0.02 -2.91
C VAL A 115 -9.34 -1.46 -2.94
N ASP A 116 -9.95 -1.88 -4.04
CA ASP A 116 -10.40 -3.27 -4.22
C ASP A 116 -9.22 -4.25 -4.11
N THR A 117 -8.09 -3.91 -4.71
CA THR A 117 -6.88 -4.72 -4.59
C THR A 117 -6.41 -4.79 -3.14
N ALA A 118 -6.33 -3.64 -2.44
CA ALA A 118 -5.87 -3.58 -1.06
C ALA A 118 -6.77 -4.36 -0.09
N LEU A 119 -8.09 -4.27 -0.26
CA LEU A 119 -9.07 -4.93 0.62
C LEU A 119 -9.22 -6.43 0.36
N ASN A 120 -8.90 -6.89 -0.84
CA ASN A 120 -8.89 -8.30 -1.20
C ASN A 120 -7.54 -8.99 -0.88
N LEU A 121 -6.58 -8.25 -0.31
CA LEU A 121 -5.37 -8.84 0.22
C LEU A 121 -5.75 -9.72 1.41
N GLU A 122 -5.58 -11.03 1.27
CA GLU A 122 -5.59 -11.90 2.46
C GLU A 122 -4.45 -11.45 3.39
N PRO A 123 -4.71 -11.35 4.72
CA PRO A 123 -3.62 -11.10 5.67
C PRO A 123 -2.51 -12.12 5.40
N ILE A 124 -1.27 -11.67 5.42
CA ILE A 124 -0.11 -12.56 5.31
C ILE A 124 -0.19 -13.49 6.53
N SER A 125 -0.97 -14.57 6.39
CA SER A 125 -0.89 -15.67 7.34
C SER A 125 0.49 -16.30 7.15
N ASP A 126 1.25 -16.46 8.23
CA ASP A 126 2.53 -17.19 8.28
C ASP A 126 2.38 -18.69 7.90
N LYS A 127 1.37 -19.04 7.11
CA LYS A 127 1.25 -20.37 6.53
C LYS A 127 2.21 -20.46 5.37
N ASN A 128 3.34 -21.08 5.66
CA ASN A 128 4.26 -21.72 4.72
C ASN A 128 3.45 -22.74 3.86
N ASP A 129 2.67 -22.28 2.89
CA ASP A 129 2.18 -23.14 1.84
C ASP A 129 3.08 -22.99 0.62
N GLY A 130 3.82 -24.06 0.35
CA GLY A 130 4.92 -24.21 -0.58
C GLY A 130 4.58 -24.09 -2.06
N THR A 131 4.06 -22.95 -2.49
CA THR A 131 3.76 -22.66 -3.90
C THR A 131 4.38 -21.35 -4.40
N SER A 132 5.47 -20.89 -3.80
CA SER A 132 6.31 -19.86 -4.45
C SER A 132 7.43 -20.55 -5.20
N PRO A 133 7.63 -20.27 -6.51
CA PRO A 133 8.73 -20.86 -7.24
C PRO A 133 10.06 -20.43 -6.61
N SER A 134 10.65 -21.36 -5.91
CA SER A 134 12.09 -21.59 -5.70
C SER A 134 13.03 -20.45 -5.30
N LEU A 135 12.61 -19.47 -4.54
CA LEU A 135 13.58 -18.68 -3.78
C LEU A 135 14.06 -19.52 -2.60
N LEU A 136 15.16 -20.26 -2.78
CA LEU A 136 15.73 -21.14 -1.77
C LEU A 136 16.50 -20.34 -0.72
N GLY A 137 16.37 -20.73 0.56
CA GLY A 137 17.11 -20.19 1.70
C GLY A 137 16.21 -19.76 2.85
N ASP A 138 16.65 -20.03 4.09
CA ASP A 138 15.89 -19.76 5.32
C ASP A 138 16.53 -18.67 6.19
N THR A 139 17.45 -17.88 5.62
CA THR A 139 18.05 -16.74 6.34
C THR A 139 17.01 -15.63 6.55
N ASN A 140 17.16 -14.84 7.60
CA ASN A 140 16.29 -13.70 7.86
C ASN A 140 16.20 -12.75 6.65
N ALA A 141 17.32 -12.53 5.93
CA ALA A 141 17.35 -11.73 4.72
C ALA A 141 16.45 -12.30 3.60
N MET A 142 16.41 -13.64 3.44
CA MET A 142 15.54 -14.29 2.46
C MET A 142 14.07 -14.25 2.87
N GLN A 143 13.77 -14.38 4.15
CA GLN A 143 12.41 -14.22 4.66
C GLN A 143 11.90 -12.79 4.45
N ASP A 144 12.73 -11.79 4.73
CA ASP A 144 12.40 -10.37 4.47
C ASP A 144 12.24 -10.08 2.98
N LEU A 145 13.08 -10.71 2.12
CA LEU A 145 12.94 -10.60 0.67
C LEU A 145 11.60 -11.19 0.20
N ARG A 146 11.21 -12.37 0.69
CA ARG A 146 9.90 -12.98 0.36
C ARG A 146 8.73 -12.10 0.78
N LYS A 147 8.77 -11.51 1.99
CA LYS A 147 7.75 -10.55 2.46
C LYS A 147 7.67 -9.33 1.54
N LYS A 148 8.82 -8.78 1.13
CA LYS A 148 8.87 -7.66 0.18
C LYS A 148 8.31 -8.05 -1.20
N ILE A 149 8.66 -9.22 -1.72
CA ILE A 149 8.14 -9.74 -3.00
C ILE A 149 6.61 -9.89 -2.92
N ALA A 150 6.07 -10.50 -1.88
CA ALA A 150 4.64 -10.67 -1.69
C ALA A 150 3.90 -9.31 -1.62
N LYS A 151 4.52 -8.30 -1.00
CA LYS A 151 3.98 -6.94 -0.94
C LYS A 151 4.03 -6.26 -2.31
N LEU A 152 5.18 -6.34 -3.02
CA LEU A 152 5.37 -5.72 -4.32
C LEU A 152 4.54 -6.38 -5.44
N ALA A 153 4.34 -7.68 -5.39
CA ALA A 153 3.53 -8.41 -6.36
C ALA A 153 2.07 -7.91 -6.43
N ARG A 154 1.60 -7.29 -5.37
CA ARG A 154 0.24 -6.76 -5.24
C ARG A 154 0.14 -5.27 -5.63
N SER A 155 1.27 -4.57 -5.75
CA SER A 155 1.34 -3.17 -6.19
C SER A 155 1.26 -3.10 -7.71
N GLN A 156 0.55 -2.10 -8.24
CA GLN A 156 0.51 -1.79 -9.67
C GLN A 156 1.64 -0.81 -10.08
N ALA A 157 2.48 -0.42 -9.12
CA ALA A 157 3.58 0.49 -9.37
C ALA A 157 4.71 -0.16 -10.17
N PRO A 158 5.44 0.60 -11.00
CA PRO A 158 6.62 0.11 -11.67
C PRO A 158 7.67 -0.38 -10.67
N ILE A 159 8.14 -1.62 -10.82
CA ILE A 159 9.11 -2.24 -9.93
C ILE A 159 10.46 -2.28 -10.61
N TYR A 160 11.48 -1.68 -9.99
CA TYR A 160 12.86 -1.74 -10.43
C TYR A 160 13.67 -2.72 -9.59
N ILE A 161 14.22 -3.76 -10.23
CA ILE A 161 15.03 -4.79 -9.58
C ILE A 161 16.50 -4.60 -9.97
N SER A 162 17.35 -4.30 -8.99
CA SER A 162 18.80 -4.14 -9.20
C SER A 162 19.60 -5.15 -8.38
N GLY A 163 20.80 -5.46 -8.87
CA GLY A 163 21.73 -6.37 -8.19
C GLY A 163 22.82 -6.86 -9.15
N GLU A 164 23.83 -7.54 -8.63
CA GLU A 164 24.92 -8.11 -9.40
C GLU A 164 24.46 -9.21 -10.39
N SER A 165 25.27 -9.51 -11.41
CA SER A 165 24.95 -10.61 -12.33
C SER A 165 24.89 -11.93 -11.56
N GLY A 166 23.85 -12.75 -11.83
CA GLY A 166 23.66 -14.03 -11.13
C GLY A 166 23.00 -13.95 -9.76
N SER A 167 22.63 -12.75 -9.25
CA SER A 167 22.00 -12.57 -7.93
C SER A 167 20.52 -13.00 -7.83
N GLY A 168 19.98 -13.62 -8.89
CA GLY A 168 18.59 -14.12 -8.88
C GLY A 168 17.51 -13.08 -9.21
N LYS A 169 17.86 -11.94 -9.83
CA LYS A 169 16.89 -10.91 -10.24
C LYS A 169 15.73 -11.44 -11.08
N GLU A 170 16.03 -12.38 -11.98
CA GLU A 170 15.02 -13.00 -12.84
C GLU A 170 14.02 -13.84 -12.02
N LEU A 171 14.49 -14.56 -11.00
CA LEU A 171 13.63 -15.32 -10.09
C LEU A 171 12.73 -14.39 -9.27
N VAL A 172 13.26 -13.26 -8.79
CA VAL A 172 12.48 -12.23 -8.09
C VAL A 172 11.42 -11.64 -9.01
N ALA A 173 11.77 -11.27 -10.24
CA ALA A 173 10.83 -10.73 -11.22
C ALA A 173 9.70 -11.71 -11.54
N ARG A 174 10.06 -12.97 -11.76
CA ARG A 174 9.09 -14.05 -12.00
C ARG A 174 8.17 -14.27 -10.79
N SER A 175 8.73 -14.30 -9.58
CA SER A 175 7.93 -14.44 -8.35
C SER A 175 6.95 -13.30 -8.16
N ILE A 176 7.36 -12.05 -8.46
CA ILE A 176 6.48 -10.89 -8.41
C ILE A 176 5.33 -11.03 -9.41
N HIS A 177 5.63 -11.45 -10.65
CA HIS A 177 4.62 -11.65 -11.69
C HIS A 177 3.61 -12.75 -11.32
N GLU A 178 4.10 -13.92 -10.88
CA GLU A 178 3.28 -15.08 -10.53
C GLU A 178 2.38 -14.84 -9.30
N LEU A 179 2.81 -13.99 -8.37
CA LEU A 179 2.02 -13.61 -7.19
C LEU A 179 1.14 -12.37 -7.43
N GLY A 180 1.30 -11.71 -8.57
CA GLY A 180 0.59 -10.49 -8.92
C GLY A 180 -0.78 -10.75 -9.57
N PRO A 181 -1.64 -9.71 -9.67
CA PRO A 181 -2.95 -9.79 -10.31
C PRO A 181 -2.89 -10.11 -11.81
N HIS A 182 -1.72 -9.97 -12.43
CA HIS A 182 -1.48 -10.24 -13.85
C HIS A 182 -0.81 -11.60 -14.12
N ALA A 183 -0.80 -12.51 -13.15
CA ALA A 183 -0.17 -13.84 -13.28
C ALA A 183 -0.67 -14.68 -14.48
N ALA A 184 -1.88 -14.41 -14.97
CA ALA A 184 -2.48 -15.08 -16.12
C ALA A 184 -2.28 -14.32 -17.46
N GLY A 185 -1.58 -13.20 -17.46
CA GLY A 185 -1.31 -12.36 -18.63
C GLY A 185 0.13 -12.49 -19.15
N PRO A 186 0.41 -11.91 -20.33
CA PRO A 186 1.76 -11.84 -20.87
C PRO A 186 2.68 -10.97 -20.04
#